data_1270eb12c3d16c3375b051a2e929fdab
#
_entry.id   1270eb12c3d16c3375b051a2e929fdab
#
_cell.length_a   1.000
_cell.length_b   1.000
_cell.length_c   1.000
_cell.angle_alpha   90.00
_cell.angle_beta   90.00
_cell.angle_gamma   90.00
#
_symmetry.space_group_name_H-M   'P 1'
#
loop_
_entity.id
_entity.type
_entity.pdbx_description
1 polymer ?
#
loop_
_entity_poly.entity_id
_entity_poly.type
_entity_poly.pdbx_seq_one_letter_code
_entity_poly.pdbx_strand_id
1 'polypeptide(L)'
;MRGLLLSVGLIVTLAMAPAAVAPRQGHVQQFWPNGHLKSDATYTDDAYDGEVRTWYENGAPYELRHYRSGHEEGVQQSWTDAGVLYLNYEVRDGRRFGLVNASPCNAVGDRVEHRQTGGGRDVAAKEIAASDAAPAPADGSGLPYYDEATFTPQWSPVSHRVAPFSLPTQAGTSVSDETLRGHPYVASFIFTQCSAVCPLLVHQLTRVQAAIAGGDARIVSFSVTPDTDTPTVLAAFGRARGIDSRIWSLVSGPKRSIYQLARTSYFADDSRVGNAPDDETAFLHTEKLLLVDGEGHLRGVYNGTQPHAIDQLIADLARLAGRTYS
;
A
#
# COMPACT_ATOMS: atom_id res chain seq x y z
N MET A 1 -17.90 29.59 88.20
CA MET A 1 -17.02 29.50 87.03
C MET A 1 -17.18 28.13 86.42
N ARG A 2 -17.91 28.02 85.31
CA ARG A 2 -18.18 26.73 84.62
C ARG A 2 -17.25 26.67 83.40
N GLY A 3 -16.33 25.72 83.41
CA GLY A 3 -15.46 25.47 82.29
C GLY A 3 -16.17 24.64 81.23
N LEU A 4 -16.17 25.15 79.98
CA LEU A 4 -16.73 24.50 78.79
C LEU A 4 -15.61 23.68 78.16
N LEU A 5 -15.75 22.33 78.18
CA LEU A 5 -14.88 21.44 77.45
C LEU A 5 -15.38 21.31 75.98
N LEU A 6 -14.59 21.86 75.06
CA LEU A 6 -14.77 21.64 73.59
C LEU A 6 -14.12 20.32 73.22
N SER A 7 -14.92 19.32 72.86
CA SER A 7 -14.44 18.09 72.23
C SER A 7 -14.26 18.31 70.76
N VAL A 8 -13.00 18.28 70.26
CA VAL A 8 -12.67 18.29 68.84
C VAL A 8 -12.83 16.88 68.31
N GLY A 9 -13.90 16.67 67.53
CA GLY A 9 -14.08 15.41 66.81
C GLY A 9 -13.20 15.33 65.59
N LEU A 10 -12.29 14.37 65.56
CA LEU A 10 -11.42 14.07 64.41
C LEU A 10 -12.25 13.37 63.32
N ILE A 11 -12.62 14.07 62.23
CA ILE A 11 -13.27 13.47 61.06
C ILE A 11 -12.18 12.81 60.22
N VAL A 12 -12.05 11.48 60.33
CA VAL A 12 -11.18 10.67 59.43
C VAL A 12 -11.98 10.47 58.13
N THR A 13 -11.68 11.23 57.10
CA THR A 13 -12.18 10.98 55.76
C THR A 13 -11.36 9.82 55.16
N LEU A 14 -11.98 8.62 55.13
CA LEU A 14 -11.42 7.50 54.39
C LEU A 14 -11.54 7.82 52.88
N ALA A 15 -10.43 8.21 52.26
CA ALA A 15 -10.34 8.28 50.81
C ALA A 15 -10.41 6.86 50.26
N MET A 16 -11.57 6.46 49.73
CA MET A 16 -11.66 5.22 48.95
C MET A 16 -10.81 5.41 47.69
N ALA A 17 -9.70 4.70 47.58
CA ALA A 17 -8.97 4.57 46.33
C ALA A 17 -9.93 3.99 45.26
N PRO A 18 -9.92 4.50 44.02
CA PRO A 18 -10.75 3.91 42.97
C PRO A 18 -10.36 2.43 42.83
N ALA A 19 -11.34 1.55 42.81
CA ALA A 19 -11.13 0.13 42.59
C ALA A 19 -10.39 -0.03 41.24
N ALA A 20 -9.21 -0.69 41.27
CA ALA A 20 -8.51 -1.01 40.04
C ALA A 20 -9.43 -1.84 39.15
N VAL A 21 -9.69 -1.34 37.94
CA VAL A 21 -10.47 -2.11 36.95
C VAL A 21 -9.60 -3.31 36.56
N ALA A 22 -10.12 -4.52 36.69
CA ALA A 22 -9.41 -5.71 36.27
C ALA A 22 -9.10 -5.63 34.76
N PRO A 23 -7.91 -6.06 34.32
CA PRO A 23 -7.54 -6.04 32.93
C PRO A 23 -8.49 -6.91 32.09
N ARG A 24 -8.77 -6.49 30.86
CA ARG A 24 -9.61 -7.26 29.94
C ARG A 24 -8.91 -8.57 29.60
N GLN A 25 -9.65 -9.66 29.70
CA GLN A 25 -9.21 -11.02 29.42
C GLN A 25 -10.25 -11.75 28.60
N GLY A 26 -9.78 -12.56 27.61
CA GLY A 26 -10.63 -13.42 26.81
C GLY A 26 -11.39 -12.67 25.71
N HIS A 27 -12.40 -13.32 25.18
CA HIS A 27 -13.19 -12.88 24.05
C HIS A 27 -14.23 -11.83 24.45
N VAL A 28 -14.27 -10.69 23.74
CA VAL A 28 -15.16 -9.56 24.02
C VAL A 28 -15.86 -9.12 22.74
N GLN A 29 -17.18 -9.05 22.79
CA GLN A 29 -18.01 -8.49 21.71
C GLN A 29 -18.64 -7.17 22.14
N GLN A 30 -18.71 -6.23 21.21
CA GLN A 30 -19.41 -4.96 21.37
C GLN A 30 -20.44 -4.81 20.24
N PHE A 31 -21.55 -4.12 20.54
CA PHE A 31 -22.65 -3.94 19.61
C PHE A 31 -22.96 -2.46 19.40
N TRP A 32 -23.41 -2.12 18.22
CA TRP A 32 -23.99 -0.84 17.90
C TRP A 32 -25.36 -0.68 18.58
N PRO A 33 -25.89 0.55 18.76
CA PRO A 33 -27.22 0.76 19.37
C PRO A 33 -28.36 0.08 18.61
N ASN A 34 -28.20 -0.19 17.31
CA ASN A 34 -29.17 -0.91 16.48
C ASN A 34 -29.09 -2.44 16.64
N GLY A 35 -28.18 -2.96 17.49
CA GLY A 35 -27.99 -4.38 17.76
C GLY A 35 -27.01 -5.09 16.81
N HIS A 36 -26.50 -4.45 15.79
CA HIS A 36 -25.46 -5.02 14.94
C HIS A 36 -24.14 -5.14 15.70
N LEU A 37 -23.33 -6.15 15.37
CA LEU A 37 -22.01 -6.34 15.94
C LEU A 37 -21.13 -5.14 15.51
N LYS A 38 -20.41 -4.56 16.47
CA LYS A 38 -19.49 -3.45 16.28
C LYS A 38 -18.04 -3.92 16.27
N SER A 39 -17.71 -4.79 17.23
CA SER A 39 -16.36 -5.37 17.32
C SER A 39 -16.42 -6.74 17.97
N ASP A 40 -15.49 -7.57 17.56
CA ASP A 40 -15.22 -8.91 18.08
C ASP A 40 -13.70 -9.03 18.25
N ALA A 41 -13.23 -9.25 19.48
CA ALA A 41 -11.81 -9.23 19.78
C ALA A 41 -11.46 -10.12 20.96
N THR A 42 -10.26 -10.70 20.94
CA THR A 42 -9.66 -11.40 22.08
C THR A 42 -8.60 -10.53 22.74
N TYR A 43 -8.59 -10.54 24.07
CA TYR A 43 -7.65 -9.78 24.89
C TYR A 43 -6.87 -10.69 25.82
N THR A 44 -5.59 -10.35 26.00
CA THR A 44 -4.71 -10.87 27.05
C THR A 44 -4.07 -9.66 27.74
N ASP A 45 -4.35 -9.48 29.04
CA ASP A 45 -3.85 -8.34 29.84
C ASP A 45 -4.08 -6.96 29.20
N ASP A 46 -5.31 -6.67 28.78
CA ASP A 46 -5.74 -5.46 28.07
C ASP A 46 -5.17 -5.28 26.66
N ALA A 47 -4.26 -6.13 26.20
CA ALA A 47 -3.72 -6.12 24.84
C ALA A 47 -4.57 -7.01 23.92
N TYR A 48 -4.71 -6.63 22.64
CA TYR A 48 -5.26 -7.52 21.63
C TYR A 48 -4.33 -8.73 21.44
N ASP A 49 -4.91 -9.94 21.36
CA ASP A 49 -4.19 -11.18 21.13
C ASP A 49 -5.05 -12.14 20.32
N GLY A 50 -4.70 -12.30 19.05
CA GLY A 50 -5.49 -13.01 18.04
C GLY A 50 -6.18 -12.07 17.05
N GLU A 51 -7.27 -12.55 16.48
CA GLU A 51 -8.06 -11.83 15.49
C GLU A 51 -8.95 -10.77 16.13
N VAL A 52 -9.01 -9.59 15.49
CA VAL A 52 -9.92 -8.49 15.81
C VAL A 52 -10.73 -8.16 14.57
N ARG A 53 -12.05 -8.24 14.66
CA ARG A 53 -12.98 -7.84 13.60
C ARG A 53 -13.81 -6.66 14.04
N THR A 54 -14.04 -5.73 13.13
CA THR A 54 -14.93 -4.60 13.35
C THR A 54 -15.87 -4.41 12.17
N TRP A 55 -17.03 -3.80 12.44
CA TRP A 55 -18.08 -3.58 11.45
C TRP A 55 -18.61 -2.16 11.53
N TYR A 56 -19.06 -1.66 10.41
CA TYR A 56 -19.88 -0.46 10.33
C TYR A 56 -21.25 -0.66 10.97
N GLU A 57 -21.94 0.41 11.29
CA GLU A 57 -23.29 0.35 11.90
C GLU A 57 -24.32 -0.31 10.95
N ASN A 58 -24.11 -0.27 9.64
CA ASN A 58 -24.95 -0.98 8.65
C ASN A 58 -24.65 -2.50 8.57
N GLY A 59 -23.69 -3.00 9.37
CA GLY A 59 -23.30 -4.42 9.40
C GLY A 59 -22.22 -4.80 8.35
N ALA A 60 -21.80 -3.89 7.46
CA ALA A 60 -20.73 -4.16 6.54
C ALA A 60 -19.38 -4.29 7.29
N PRO A 61 -18.45 -5.18 6.85
CA PRO A 61 -17.13 -5.28 7.43
C PRO A 61 -16.36 -3.95 7.33
N TYR A 62 -15.67 -3.57 8.40
CA TYR A 62 -14.81 -2.39 8.42
C TYR A 62 -13.33 -2.81 8.47
N GLU A 63 -12.92 -3.63 9.45
CA GLU A 63 -11.54 -4.08 9.59
C GLU A 63 -11.45 -5.53 10.00
N LEU A 64 -10.41 -6.19 9.50
CA LEU A 64 -9.87 -7.46 9.98
C LEU A 64 -8.41 -7.21 10.35
N ARG A 65 -8.06 -7.44 11.62
CA ARG A 65 -6.72 -7.25 12.15
C ARG A 65 -6.28 -8.51 12.89
N HIS A 66 -4.99 -8.81 12.81
CA HIS A 66 -4.38 -9.86 13.61
C HIS A 66 -3.32 -9.28 14.53
N TYR A 67 -3.32 -9.72 15.77
CA TYR A 67 -2.40 -9.25 16.80
C TYR A 67 -1.77 -10.43 17.53
N ARG A 68 -0.54 -10.23 17.99
CA ARG A 68 0.11 -11.07 18.98
C ARG A 68 0.65 -10.18 20.09
N SER A 69 0.16 -10.38 21.33
CA SER A 69 0.57 -9.59 22.50
C SER A 69 0.53 -8.07 22.25
N GLY A 70 -0.53 -7.57 21.62
CA GLY A 70 -0.75 -6.15 21.32
C GLY A 70 -0.04 -5.61 20.09
N HIS A 71 0.76 -6.41 19.39
CA HIS A 71 1.47 -6.02 18.17
C HIS A 71 0.79 -6.60 16.93
N GLU A 72 0.68 -5.81 15.85
CA GLU A 72 0.18 -6.32 14.58
C GLU A 72 1.06 -7.48 14.07
N GLU A 73 0.43 -8.59 13.68
CA GLU A 73 1.08 -9.74 13.06
C GLU A 73 0.11 -10.44 12.11
N GLY A 74 0.60 -10.92 10.95
CA GLY A 74 -0.28 -11.52 9.95
C GLY A 74 -1.08 -10.49 9.14
N VAL A 75 -2.20 -10.93 8.57
CA VAL A 75 -3.01 -10.15 7.62
C VAL A 75 -3.76 -9.02 8.31
N GLN A 76 -3.75 -7.84 7.67
CA GLN A 76 -4.42 -6.62 8.08
C GLN A 76 -5.22 -6.09 6.90
N GLN A 77 -6.52 -5.98 7.05
CA GLN A 77 -7.43 -5.56 5.97
C GLN A 77 -8.41 -4.50 6.46
N SER A 78 -8.80 -3.57 5.56
CA SER A 78 -9.86 -2.61 5.84
C SER A 78 -10.67 -2.33 4.57
N TRP A 79 -11.97 -2.17 4.77
CA TRP A 79 -12.94 -1.92 3.69
C TRP A 79 -13.70 -0.63 3.95
N THR A 80 -14.14 0.01 2.86
CA THR A 80 -15.14 1.08 2.95
C THR A 80 -16.50 0.50 3.32
N ASP A 81 -17.45 1.34 3.69
CA ASP A 81 -18.84 0.97 3.95
C ASP A 81 -19.57 0.39 2.72
N ALA A 82 -19.04 0.66 1.51
CA ALA A 82 -19.46 0.05 0.25
C ALA A 82 -18.75 -1.29 -0.05
N GLY A 83 -17.93 -1.82 0.88
CA GLY A 83 -17.22 -3.11 0.73
C GLY A 83 -15.97 -3.06 -0.16
N VAL A 84 -15.47 -1.87 -0.51
CA VAL A 84 -14.23 -1.75 -1.30
C VAL A 84 -13.02 -1.90 -0.38
N LEU A 85 -12.18 -2.89 -0.66
CA LEU A 85 -10.92 -3.14 0.05
C LEU A 85 -9.93 -2.02 -0.30
N TYR A 86 -9.50 -1.23 0.69
CA TYR A 86 -8.56 -0.12 0.49
C TYR A 86 -7.23 -0.28 1.24
N LEU A 87 -7.18 -1.20 2.20
CA LEU A 87 -5.96 -1.54 2.92
C LEU A 87 -5.86 -3.07 2.96
N ASN A 88 -4.71 -3.60 2.55
CA ASN A 88 -4.45 -5.04 2.53
C ASN A 88 -2.94 -5.28 2.62
N TYR A 89 -2.47 -5.62 3.80
CA TYR A 89 -1.07 -5.95 4.02
C TYR A 89 -0.91 -7.06 5.05
N GLU A 90 0.20 -7.75 5.01
CA GLU A 90 0.64 -8.71 6.03
C GLU A 90 1.80 -8.12 6.83
N VAL A 91 1.74 -8.25 8.13
CA VAL A 91 2.89 -7.98 9.01
C VAL A 91 3.62 -9.29 9.27
N ARG A 92 4.91 -9.31 8.93
CA ARG A 92 5.78 -10.45 9.16
C ARG A 92 7.15 -9.94 9.61
N ASP A 93 7.65 -10.45 10.72
CA ASP A 93 8.93 -10.03 11.33
C ASP A 93 9.03 -8.51 11.51
N GLY A 94 7.92 -7.87 11.91
CA GLY A 94 7.81 -6.42 12.10
C GLY A 94 7.78 -5.59 10.82
N ARG A 95 7.73 -6.21 9.65
CA ARG A 95 7.64 -5.54 8.33
C ARG A 95 6.24 -5.69 7.76
N ARG A 96 5.82 -4.68 7.00
CA ARG A 96 4.53 -4.68 6.30
C ARG A 96 4.75 -4.95 4.81
N PHE A 97 3.99 -5.89 4.25
CA PHE A 97 4.02 -6.31 2.86
C PHE A 97 2.62 -6.20 2.27
N GLY A 98 2.45 -5.45 1.19
CA GLY A 98 1.17 -5.25 0.52
C GLY A 98 0.73 -3.80 0.49
N LEU A 99 -0.57 -3.56 0.33
CA LEU A 99 -1.17 -2.25 0.19
C LEU A 99 -1.39 -1.58 1.57
N VAL A 100 -0.39 -0.84 2.04
CA VAL A 100 -0.36 -0.24 3.40
C VAL A 100 -1.16 1.06 3.49
N ASN A 101 -1.31 1.83 2.40
CA ASN A 101 -2.09 3.06 2.33
C ASN A 101 -2.48 3.30 0.88
N ALA A 102 -3.73 3.03 0.53
CA ALA A 102 -4.34 3.52 -0.69
C ALA A 102 -5.29 4.67 -0.32
N SER A 103 -4.74 5.83 0.01
CA SER A 103 -5.55 7.03 -0.11
C SER A 103 -5.72 7.28 -1.61
N PRO A 104 -6.93 7.22 -2.16
CA PRO A 104 -7.14 7.66 -3.53
C PRO A 104 -6.58 9.08 -3.64
N CYS A 105 -5.82 9.37 -4.70
CA CYS A 105 -5.42 10.73 -5.02
C CYS A 105 -6.69 11.57 -5.25
N ASN A 106 -7.23 12.14 -4.20
CA ASN A 106 -8.26 13.13 -4.34
C ASN A 106 -7.59 14.37 -4.93
N ALA A 107 -7.91 14.67 -6.19
CA ALA A 107 -7.54 15.93 -6.82
C ALA A 107 -7.96 17.06 -5.86
N VAL A 108 -6.98 17.85 -5.45
CA VAL A 108 -7.25 19.02 -4.62
C VAL A 108 -8.13 19.95 -5.45
N GLY A 109 -9.45 20.01 -5.14
CA GLY A 109 -10.37 20.94 -5.78
C GLY A 109 -11.76 20.42 -6.08
N ASP A 110 -12.00 19.14 -6.20
CA ASP A 110 -13.36 18.63 -6.41
C ASP A 110 -13.98 18.16 -5.09
N ARG A 111 -15.05 18.83 -4.67
CA ARG A 111 -16.00 18.29 -3.71
C ARG A 111 -16.53 17.00 -4.29
N VAL A 112 -16.06 15.88 -3.80
CA VAL A 112 -16.68 14.59 -4.09
C VAL A 112 -18.00 14.57 -3.35
N GLU A 113 -19.07 14.97 -4.03
CA GLU A 113 -20.39 14.51 -3.67
C GLU A 113 -20.38 12.99 -3.85
N HIS A 114 -20.60 12.26 -2.76
CA HIS A 114 -20.83 10.82 -2.78
C HIS A 114 -22.07 10.53 -3.65
N ARG A 115 -21.87 10.40 -4.95
CA ARG A 115 -22.92 9.91 -5.84
C ARG A 115 -22.94 8.40 -5.68
N GLN A 116 -23.92 7.92 -4.91
CA GLN A 116 -24.32 6.52 -4.89
C GLN A 116 -24.73 6.11 -6.30
N THR A 117 -23.84 5.47 -7.04
CA THR A 117 -24.21 4.69 -8.22
C THR A 117 -24.20 3.23 -7.81
N GLY A 118 -25.41 2.71 -7.56
CA GLY A 118 -25.63 1.29 -7.31
C GLY A 118 -25.14 0.46 -8.51
N GLY A 119 -24.46 -0.65 -8.23
CA GLY A 119 -24.04 -1.64 -9.20
C GLY A 119 -22.70 -2.32 -8.90
N GLY A 120 -22.24 -2.34 -7.65
CA GLY A 120 -21.15 -3.23 -7.26
C GLY A 120 -21.62 -4.67 -7.30
N ARG A 121 -21.08 -5.50 -8.21
CA ARG A 121 -21.16 -6.95 -8.03
C ARG A 121 -20.42 -7.27 -6.76
N ASP A 122 -21.08 -8.03 -5.88
CA ASP A 122 -20.48 -8.63 -4.69
C ASP A 122 -19.19 -9.36 -5.07
N VAL A 123 -18.06 -8.70 -4.93
CA VAL A 123 -16.81 -9.40 -4.73
C VAL A 123 -16.90 -9.81 -3.25
N ALA A 124 -17.48 -11.00 -3.02
CA ALA A 124 -17.49 -11.60 -1.70
C ALA A 124 -16.08 -11.45 -1.13
N ALA A 125 -15.97 -10.80 0.02
CA ALA A 125 -14.72 -10.69 0.74
C ALA A 125 -14.18 -12.12 0.89
N LYS A 126 -13.18 -12.49 0.09
CA LYS A 126 -12.54 -13.79 0.20
C LYS A 126 -11.78 -13.74 1.50
N GLU A 127 -12.36 -14.33 2.50
CA GLU A 127 -11.78 -14.50 3.81
C GLU A 127 -10.47 -15.26 3.62
N ILE A 128 -9.35 -14.54 3.70
CA ILE A 128 -8.03 -15.16 3.67
C ILE A 128 -7.83 -15.65 5.09
N ALA A 129 -7.97 -16.96 5.29
CA ALA A 129 -7.66 -17.58 6.56
C ALA A 129 -6.24 -17.17 6.98
N ALA A 130 -6.04 -16.81 8.26
CA ALA A 130 -4.73 -16.60 8.83
C ALA A 130 -3.90 -17.86 8.54
N SER A 131 -2.99 -17.80 7.58
CA SER A 131 -2.12 -18.92 7.32
C SER A 131 -1.10 -18.96 8.45
N ASP A 132 -0.92 -20.12 9.05
CA ASP A 132 0.32 -20.45 9.74
C ASP A 132 1.46 -19.97 8.86
N ALA A 133 2.38 -19.15 9.40
CA ALA A 133 3.35 -18.38 8.64
C ALA A 133 3.96 -19.19 7.50
N ALA A 134 3.53 -18.94 6.26
CA ALA A 134 4.07 -19.61 5.10
C ALA A 134 5.60 -19.42 5.06
N PRO A 135 6.40 -20.42 4.66
CA PRO A 135 7.85 -20.28 4.64
C PRO A 135 8.27 -19.08 3.76
N ALA A 136 9.41 -18.46 4.08
CA ALA A 136 9.97 -17.41 3.23
C ALA A 136 10.20 -17.95 1.82
N PRO A 137 10.09 -17.09 0.75
CA PRO A 137 10.34 -17.51 -0.61
C PRO A 137 11.69 -18.18 -0.79
N ALA A 138 11.74 -19.26 -1.58
CA ALA A 138 12.93 -20.06 -1.79
C ALA A 138 14.09 -19.30 -2.49
N ASP A 139 13.82 -18.11 -3.07
CA ASP A 139 14.82 -17.26 -3.72
C ASP A 139 15.74 -16.51 -2.74
N GLY A 140 15.51 -16.64 -1.43
CA GLY A 140 16.31 -16.01 -0.39
C GLY A 140 16.10 -14.49 -0.25
N SER A 141 15.25 -13.86 -1.06
CA SER A 141 15.00 -12.40 -0.98
C SER A 141 14.18 -12.02 0.27
N GLY A 142 13.36 -12.96 0.78
CA GLY A 142 12.41 -12.69 1.85
C GLY A 142 11.29 -11.71 1.44
N LEU A 143 11.00 -11.61 0.12
CA LEU A 143 9.94 -10.77 -0.43
C LEU A 143 8.82 -11.64 -1.02
N PRO A 144 7.55 -11.26 -0.82
CA PRO A 144 6.42 -11.97 -1.41
C PRO A 144 6.32 -11.73 -2.91
N TYR A 145 5.42 -12.46 -3.55
CA TYR A 145 4.92 -12.24 -4.90
C TYR A 145 3.52 -11.64 -4.84
N TYR A 146 3.13 -10.97 -5.91
CA TYR A 146 1.78 -10.41 -6.07
C TYR A 146 1.24 -10.78 -7.46
N ASP A 147 0.02 -11.31 -7.52
CA ASP A 147 -0.62 -11.80 -8.75
C ASP A 147 -2.01 -11.19 -8.98
N GLU A 148 -2.44 -10.32 -8.10
CA GLU A 148 -3.75 -9.67 -8.20
C GLU A 148 -3.74 -8.23 -7.68
N ALA A 149 -4.77 -7.50 -8.08
CA ALA A 149 -4.90 -6.09 -7.78
C ALA A 149 -5.22 -5.78 -6.30
N THR A 150 -5.52 -6.76 -5.48
CA THR A 150 -5.65 -6.62 -4.03
C THR A 150 -4.31 -6.51 -3.33
N PHE A 151 -3.21 -6.86 -4.03
CA PHE A 151 -1.87 -6.94 -3.49
C PHE A 151 -1.79 -7.80 -2.22
N THR A 152 -2.50 -8.92 -2.23
CA THR A 152 -2.37 -9.94 -1.18
C THR A 152 -1.02 -10.63 -1.32
N PRO A 153 -0.15 -10.60 -0.29
CA PRO A 153 1.17 -11.23 -0.36
C PRO A 153 1.07 -12.74 -0.57
N GLN A 154 1.82 -13.27 -1.55
CA GLN A 154 1.98 -14.70 -1.82
C GLN A 154 3.42 -15.09 -1.51
N TRP A 155 3.62 -16.04 -0.60
CA TRP A 155 4.96 -16.45 -0.15
C TRP A 155 5.54 -17.62 -0.97
N SER A 156 4.84 -18.02 -2.02
CA SER A 156 5.29 -18.98 -3.03
C SER A 156 5.31 -18.32 -4.40
N PRO A 157 6.18 -18.77 -5.33
CA PRO A 157 6.20 -18.24 -6.68
C PRO A 157 4.83 -18.31 -7.36
N VAL A 158 4.46 -17.22 -8.04
CA VAL A 158 3.22 -17.11 -8.81
C VAL A 158 3.49 -17.15 -10.30
N SER A 159 2.46 -17.43 -11.10
CA SER A 159 2.58 -17.44 -12.56
C SER A 159 2.50 -16.05 -13.18
N HIS A 160 1.93 -15.08 -12.46
CA HIS A 160 1.77 -13.71 -12.96
C HIS A 160 3.12 -13.05 -13.20
N ARG A 161 3.28 -12.46 -14.39
CA ARG A 161 4.43 -11.67 -14.80
C ARG A 161 3.97 -10.43 -15.56
N VAL A 162 4.80 -9.40 -15.58
CA VAL A 162 4.58 -8.26 -16.45
C VAL A 162 4.52 -8.74 -17.90
N ALA A 163 3.45 -8.39 -18.60
CA ALA A 163 3.25 -8.78 -20.01
C ALA A 163 4.34 -8.17 -20.90
N PRO A 164 4.71 -8.81 -22.01
CA PRO A 164 5.69 -8.29 -22.96
C PRO A 164 5.34 -6.87 -23.45
N PHE A 165 6.34 -6.00 -23.48
CA PHE A 165 6.22 -4.65 -24.03
C PHE A 165 7.53 -4.19 -24.65
N SER A 166 7.45 -3.21 -25.56
CA SER A 166 8.60 -2.48 -26.10
C SER A 166 8.16 -1.06 -26.41
N LEU A 167 8.71 -0.09 -25.69
CA LEU A 167 8.26 1.31 -25.73
C LEU A 167 9.44 2.27 -25.80
N PRO A 168 9.30 3.40 -26.55
CA PRO A 168 10.35 4.40 -26.69
C PRO A 168 10.59 5.17 -25.40
N THR A 169 11.85 5.52 -25.17
CA THR A 169 12.31 6.28 -23.99
C THR A 169 12.65 7.73 -24.35
N GLN A 170 12.85 8.56 -23.33
CA GLN A 170 13.36 9.93 -23.46
C GLN A 170 14.74 10.03 -24.09
N ALA A 171 15.52 8.94 -24.11
CA ALA A 171 16.87 8.89 -24.68
C ALA A 171 16.89 8.55 -26.18
N GLY A 172 15.71 8.34 -26.79
CA GLY A 172 15.60 7.89 -28.17
C GLY A 172 15.92 6.42 -28.42
N THR A 173 16.01 5.63 -27.33
CA THR A 173 16.11 4.18 -27.33
C THR A 173 14.76 3.54 -26.98
N SER A 174 14.69 2.23 -26.91
CA SER A 174 13.51 1.52 -26.38
C SER A 174 13.87 0.78 -25.12
N VAL A 175 12.88 0.66 -24.21
CA VAL A 175 12.90 -0.28 -23.08
C VAL A 175 11.83 -1.34 -23.30
N SER A 176 12.15 -2.59 -22.97
CA SER A 176 11.25 -3.73 -23.10
C SER A 176 11.39 -4.68 -21.90
N ASP A 177 10.43 -5.57 -21.72
CA ASP A 177 10.53 -6.66 -20.75
C ASP A 177 11.79 -7.51 -20.98
N GLU A 178 12.22 -7.69 -22.23
CA GLU A 178 13.45 -8.41 -22.56
C GLU A 178 14.71 -7.65 -22.11
N THR A 179 14.75 -6.32 -22.30
CA THR A 179 15.91 -5.49 -21.87
C THR A 179 15.97 -5.33 -20.35
N LEU A 180 14.88 -5.56 -19.65
CA LEU A 180 14.80 -5.55 -18.20
C LEU A 180 15.06 -6.93 -17.57
N ARG A 181 15.12 -7.99 -18.37
CA ARG A 181 15.38 -9.33 -17.86
C ARG A 181 16.74 -9.43 -17.15
N GLY A 182 16.73 -10.00 -15.95
CA GLY A 182 17.90 -10.06 -15.08
C GLY A 182 18.13 -8.79 -14.25
N HIS A 183 17.36 -7.72 -14.47
CA HIS A 183 17.47 -6.46 -13.76
C HIS A 183 16.22 -6.19 -12.95
N PRO A 184 16.27 -6.18 -11.62
CA PRO A 184 15.13 -5.71 -10.83
C PRO A 184 14.88 -4.24 -11.12
N TYR A 185 13.61 -3.83 -11.13
CA TYR A 185 13.27 -2.44 -11.43
C TYR A 185 12.05 -1.94 -10.67
N VAL A 186 11.97 -0.62 -10.57
CA VAL A 186 10.81 0.09 -10.03
C VAL A 186 9.99 0.65 -11.18
N ALA A 187 8.72 0.25 -11.27
CA ALA A 187 7.76 0.82 -12.19
C ALA A 187 6.94 1.93 -11.51
N SER A 188 6.67 3.01 -12.23
CA SER A 188 5.81 4.11 -11.81
C SER A 188 5.01 4.68 -12.98
N PHE A 189 3.91 5.37 -12.70
CA PHE A 189 3.04 5.98 -13.69
C PHE A 189 2.97 7.48 -13.42
N ILE A 190 3.37 8.29 -14.41
CA ILE A 190 3.54 9.75 -14.26
C ILE A 190 2.93 10.50 -15.43
N PHE A 191 2.76 11.81 -15.28
CA PHE A 191 2.59 12.75 -16.39
C PHE A 191 3.30 14.08 -16.10
N THR A 192 3.87 14.69 -17.15
CA THR A 192 4.79 15.82 -16.96
C THR A 192 4.13 17.10 -16.47
N GLN A 193 2.83 17.27 -16.73
CA GLN A 193 2.06 18.47 -16.36
C GLN A 193 1.38 18.36 -14.99
N CYS A 194 1.62 17.29 -14.25
CA CYS A 194 1.07 17.14 -12.89
C CYS A 194 1.66 18.20 -11.97
N SER A 195 0.78 18.95 -11.32
CA SER A 195 1.16 19.98 -10.32
C SER A 195 0.97 19.49 -8.86
N ALA A 196 0.40 18.32 -8.65
CA ALA A 196 0.03 17.81 -7.33
C ALA A 196 1.01 16.74 -6.81
N VAL A 197 0.79 15.47 -7.14
CA VAL A 197 1.49 14.31 -6.57
C VAL A 197 2.79 13.98 -7.30
N CYS A 198 2.83 14.12 -8.64
CA CYS A 198 4.00 13.71 -9.42
C CYS A 198 5.31 14.44 -9.07
N PRO A 199 5.33 15.74 -8.71
CA PRO A 199 6.57 16.36 -8.25
C PRO A 199 7.17 15.68 -7.04
N LEU A 200 6.33 15.30 -6.06
CA LEU A 200 6.77 14.56 -4.87
C LEU A 200 7.22 13.15 -5.23
N LEU A 201 6.44 12.43 -6.04
CA LEU A 201 6.78 11.09 -6.52
C LEU A 201 8.14 11.08 -7.25
N VAL A 202 8.36 12.02 -8.17
CA VAL A 202 9.62 12.13 -8.91
C VAL A 202 10.76 12.50 -7.97
N HIS A 203 10.54 13.39 -7.00
CA HIS A 203 11.55 13.71 -5.98
C HIS A 203 11.94 12.47 -5.17
N GLN A 204 10.99 11.66 -4.74
CA GLN A 204 11.28 10.40 -4.03
C GLN A 204 12.03 9.41 -4.93
N LEU A 205 11.66 9.31 -6.20
CA LEU A 205 12.37 8.45 -7.16
C LEU A 205 13.81 8.91 -7.44
N THR A 206 14.17 10.20 -7.27
CA THR A 206 15.58 10.63 -7.33
C THR A 206 16.39 10.07 -6.18
N ARG A 207 15.80 9.85 -5.00
CA ARG A 207 16.45 9.14 -3.89
C ARG A 207 16.72 7.66 -4.25
N VAL A 208 15.74 7.01 -4.88
CA VAL A 208 15.91 5.63 -5.37
C VAL A 208 17.02 5.60 -6.42
N GLN A 209 17.02 6.52 -7.40
CA GLN A 209 18.08 6.64 -8.41
C GLN A 209 19.47 6.77 -7.77
N ALA A 210 19.60 7.64 -6.77
CA ALA A 210 20.87 7.83 -6.07
C ALA A 210 21.33 6.56 -5.36
N ALA A 211 20.41 5.86 -4.70
CA ALA A 211 20.71 4.62 -3.97
C ALA A 211 21.17 3.49 -4.90
N ILE A 212 20.57 3.35 -6.08
CA ILE A 212 20.89 2.26 -7.03
C ILE A 212 22.01 2.61 -8.02
N ALA A 213 22.59 3.80 -7.92
CA ALA A 213 23.67 4.24 -8.81
C ALA A 213 24.86 3.25 -8.78
N GLY A 214 25.31 2.81 -9.96
CA GLY A 214 26.38 1.80 -10.08
C GLY A 214 25.94 0.35 -9.88
N GLY A 215 24.65 0.10 -9.66
CA GLY A 215 24.03 -1.23 -9.62
C GLY A 215 23.35 -1.62 -10.92
N ASP A 216 22.70 -2.80 -10.87
CA ASP A 216 21.98 -3.37 -12.02
C ASP A 216 20.47 -3.06 -11.99
N ALA A 217 19.99 -2.47 -10.90
CA ALA A 217 18.59 -2.09 -10.78
C ALA A 217 18.24 -0.89 -11.70
N ARG A 218 16.97 -0.79 -12.09
CA ARG A 218 16.46 0.24 -13.02
C ARG A 218 15.21 0.90 -12.45
N ILE A 219 14.87 2.07 -13.03
CA ILE A 219 13.58 2.73 -12.82
C ILE A 219 12.92 2.91 -14.19
N VAL A 220 11.64 2.61 -14.27
CA VAL A 220 10.82 2.79 -15.49
C VAL A 220 9.57 3.58 -15.11
N SER A 221 9.46 4.80 -15.64
CA SER A 221 8.28 5.65 -15.44
C SER A 221 7.49 5.75 -16.75
N PHE A 222 6.28 5.21 -16.76
CA PHE A 222 5.37 5.22 -17.90
C PHE A 222 4.54 6.51 -17.88
N SER A 223 4.53 7.26 -19.00
CA SER A 223 3.66 8.42 -19.11
C SER A 223 2.21 7.97 -19.34
N VAL A 224 1.29 8.48 -18.55
CA VAL A 224 -0.16 8.24 -18.72
C VAL A 224 -0.83 9.26 -19.67
N THR A 225 -0.05 10.25 -20.15
CA THR A 225 -0.47 11.25 -21.15
C THR A 225 0.48 11.24 -22.37
N PRO A 226 0.70 10.09 -23.03
CA PRO A 226 1.72 9.95 -24.06
C PRO A 226 1.46 10.86 -25.29
N ASP A 227 0.22 11.32 -25.50
CA ASP A 227 -0.12 12.26 -26.57
C ASP A 227 0.55 13.63 -26.38
N THR A 228 0.78 14.05 -25.14
CA THR A 228 1.49 15.29 -24.77
C THR A 228 2.93 15.02 -24.33
N ASP A 229 3.18 13.92 -23.67
CA ASP A 229 4.46 13.51 -23.15
C ASP A 229 5.29 12.75 -24.22
N THR A 230 5.60 13.45 -25.32
CA THR A 230 6.46 12.89 -26.36
C THR A 230 7.87 12.61 -25.82
N PRO A 231 8.70 11.77 -26.49
CA PRO A 231 10.10 11.55 -26.06
C PRO A 231 10.90 12.83 -25.86
N THR A 232 10.67 13.86 -26.69
CA THR A 232 11.31 15.17 -26.56
C THR A 232 10.88 15.90 -25.28
N VAL A 233 9.59 15.88 -24.94
CA VAL A 233 9.05 16.46 -23.71
C VAL A 233 9.60 15.72 -22.49
N LEU A 234 9.60 14.39 -22.53
CA LEU A 234 10.18 13.57 -21.47
C LEU A 234 11.68 13.80 -21.30
N ALA A 235 12.44 14.01 -22.38
CA ALA A 235 13.85 14.34 -22.30
C ALA A 235 14.08 15.70 -21.61
N ALA A 236 13.28 16.71 -21.94
CA ALA A 236 13.35 18.01 -21.27
C ALA A 236 12.96 17.91 -19.79
N PHE A 237 11.90 17.18 -19.48
CA PHE A 237 11.44 16.90 -18.11
C PHE A 237 12.53 16.19 -17.29
N GLY A 238 13.17 15.17 -17.86
CA GLY A 238 14.23 14.41 -17.20
C GLY A 238 15.46 15.27 -16.90
N ARG A 239 15.93 16.08 -17.88
CA ARG A 239 17.05 17.01 -17.65
C ARG A 239 16.76 18.00 -16.54
N ALA A 240 15.56 18.58 -16.53
CA ALA A 240 15.18 19.56 -15.51
C ALA A 240 15.12 18.97 -14.07
N ARG A 241 15.05 17.63 -13.94
CA ARG A 241 14.93 16.92 -12.66
C ARG A 241 16.15 16.05 -12.31
N GLY A 242 17.23 16.12 -13.08
CA GLY A 242 18.45 15.35 -12.84
C GLY A 242 18.26 13.84 -13.03
N ILE A 243 17.35 13.43 -13.91
CA ILE A 243 17.12 12.02 -14.23
C ILE A 243 18.24 11.50 -15.13
N ASP A 244 18.96 10.49 -14.65
CA ASP A 244 19.98 9.78 -15.42
C ASP A 244 19.34 8.71 -16.31
N SER A 245 19.32 8.93 -17.61
CA SER A 245 18.69 8.03 -18.57
C SER A 245 19.33 6.64 -18.67
N ARG A 246 20.50 6.43 -18.10
CA ARG A 246 21.17 5.11 -18.01
C ARG A 246 20.54 4.24 -16.95
N ILE A 247 19.91 4.83 -15.93
CA ILE A 247 19.30 4.16 -14.78
C ILE A 247 17.80 4.28 -14.85
N TRP A 248 17.28 5.42 -15.29
CA TRP A 248 15.87 5.77 -15.22
C TRP A 248 15.29 6.10 -16.60
N SER A 249 14.49 5.18 -17.12
CA SER A 249 13.76 5.34 -18.37
C SER A 249 12.43 6.04 -18.14
N LEU A 250 12.21 7.17 -18.83
CA LEU A 250 10.91 7.81 -18.97
C LEU A 250 10.30 7.32 -20.29
N VAL A 251 9.14 6.69 -20.23
CA VAL A 251 8.56 5.92 -21.33
C VAL A 251 7.28 6.55 -21.83
N SER A 252 7.16 6.66 -23.16
CA SER A 252 5.95 7.04 -23.87
C SER A 252 5.55 5.95 -24.85
N GLY A 253 4.41 6.09 -25.53
CA GLY A 253 3.95 5.12 -26.53
C GLY A 253 2.45 5.12 -26.72
N PRO A 254 1.87 4.10 -27.36
CA PRO A 254 0.41 4.02 -27.51
C PRO A 254 -0.28 4.02 -26.14
N LYS A 255 -1.16 4.98 -25.92
CA LYS A 255 -1.88 5.16 -24.64
C LYS A 255 -2.55 3.87 -24.19
N ARG A 256 -3.26 3.19 -25.11
CA ARG A 256 -3.92 1.92 -24.87
C ARG A 256 -2.97 0.86 -24.28
N SER A 257 -1.76 0.74 -24.85
CA SER A 257 -0.77 -0.24 -24.39
C SER A 257 -0.28 0.07 -22.97
N ILE A 258 -0.04 1.35 -22.67
CA ILE A 258 0.38 1.81 -21.34
C ILE A 258 -0.70 1.55 -20.31
N TYR A 259 -1.96 1.87 -20.63
CA TYR A 259 -3.10 1.67 -19.73
C TYR A 259 -3.37 0.18 -19.50
N GLN A 260 -3.28 -0.65 -20.55
CA GLN A 260 -3.39 -2.09 -20.40
C GLN A 260 -2.29 -2.64 -19.49
N LEU A 261 -1.03 -2.29 -19.70
CA LEU A 261 0.08 -2.69 -18.81
C LEU A 261 -0.18 -2.27 -17.37
N ALA A 262 -0.56 -1.01 -17.15
CA ALA A 262 -0.84 -0.48 -15.82
C ALA A 262 -1.91 -1.27 -15.09
N ARG A 263 -2.99 -1.65 -15.78
CA ARG A 263 -4.15 -2.31 -15.18
C ARG A 263 -4.00 -3.82 -15.03
N THR A 264 -3.42 -4.48 -16.03
CA THR A 264 -3.38 -5.95 -16.06
C THR A 264 -2.05 -6.55 -15.60
N SER A 265 -0.94 -5.82 -15.77
CA SER A 265 0.37 -6.32 -15.40
C SER A 265 0.88 -5.74 -14.08
N TYR A 266 0.64 -4.46 -13.85
CA TYR A 266 1.12 -3.77 -12.67
C TYR A 266 0.06 -3.55 -11.59
N PHE A 267 -1.23 -3.76 -11.91
CA PHE A 267 -2.37 -3.50 -11.02
C PHE A 267 -2.33 -2.09 -10.39
N ALA A 268 -1.82 -1.12 -11.17
CA ALA A 268 -1.52 0.21 -10.68
C ALA A 268 -2.71 1.17 -10.65
N ASP A 269 -3.79 0.86 -11.43
CA ASP A 269 -4.95 1.74 -11.54
C ASP A 269 -5.88 1.60 -10.33
N ASP A 270 -6.12 2.70 -9.63
CA ASP A 270 -7.01 2.78 -8.47
C ASP A 270 -8.47 3.03 -8.87
N SER A 271 -8.74 3.41 -10.12
CA SER A 271 -10.09 3.71 -10.65
C SER A 271 -10.87 2.46 -11.08
N ARG A 272 -10.80 1.39 -10.35
CA ARG A 272 -11.19 0.01 -10.73
C ARG A 272 -12.65 -0.24 -11.03
N VAL A 273 -13.55 0.67 -10.77
CA VAL A 273 -14.98 0.37 -10.85
C VAL A 273 -15.47 0.57 -12.27
N GLY A 274 -15.58 -0.53 -13.02
CA GLY A 274 -16.33 -0.61 -14.26
C GLY A 274 -15.57 -0.36 -15.56
N ASN A 275 -14.28 -0.07 -15.52
CA ASN A 275 -13.51 0.23 -16.73
C ASN A 275 -12.94 -1.03 -17.37
N ALA A 276 -13.04 -1.14 -18.71
CA ALA A 276 -12.33 -2.18 -19.46
C ALA A 276 -10.81 -1.99 -19.30
N PRO A 277 -10.01 -3.06 -19.35
CA PRO A 277 -8.55 -2.97 -19.17
C PRO A 277 -7.86 -2.02 -20.15
N ASP A 278 -8.43 -1.81 -21.31
CA ASP A 278 -7.94 -0.94 -22.38
C ASP A 278 -8.72 0.38 -22.55
N ASP A 279 -9.57 0.73 -21.58
CA ASP A 279 -10.32 2.00 -21.61
C ASP A 279 -9.35 3.17 -21.40
N GLU A 280 -9.19 3.98 -22.44
CA GLU A 280 -8.34 5.16 -22.45
C GLU A 280 -9.06 6.43 -21.95
N THR A 281 -10.37 6.36 -21.72
CA THR A 281 -11.19 7.52 -21.32
C THR A 281 -11.07 7.82 -19.83
N ALA A 282 -10.94 6.77 -19.00
CA ALA A 282 -10.69 6.91 -17.58
C ALA A 282 -9.21 7.26 -17.34
N PHE A 283 -8.97 8.45 -16.79
CA PHE A 283 -7.61 8.91 -16.51
C PHE A 283 -6.95 8.04 -15.45
N LEU A 284 -5.84 7.42 -15.81
CA LEU A 284 -5.04 6.61 -14.90
C LEU A 284 -4.14 7.50 -14.06
N HIS A 285 -4.30 7.45 -12.75
CA HIS A 285 -3.33 8.03 -11.84
C HIS A 285 -3.15 7.11 -10.63
N THR A 286 -1.96 7.07 -10.11
CA THR A 286 -1.61 6.28 -8.95
C THR A 286 -0.35 6.83 -8.29
N GLU A 287 -0.25 6.69 -6.99
CA GLU A 287 0.96 6.98 -6.22
C GLU A 287 1.81 5.72 -5.96
N LYS A 288 1.36 4.56 -6.47
CA LYS A 288 2.06 3.29 -6.26
C LYS A 288 3.37 3.24 -7.03
N LEU A 289 4.40 2.78 -6.34
CA LEU A 289 5.64 2.29 -6.93
C LEU A 289 5.64 0.76 -6.84
N LEU A 290 5.86 0.11 -7.97
CA LEU A 290 5.82 -1.35 -8.08
C LEU A 290 7.25 -1.87 -8.23
N LEU A 291 7.68 -2.73 -7.32
CA LEU A 291 8.96 -3.42 -7.42
C LEU A 291 8.79 -4.69 -8.22
N VAL A 292 9.61 -4.86 -9.24
CA VAL A 292 9.61 -6.02 -10.14
C VAL A 292 10.99 -6.67 -10.11
N ASP A 293 11.03 -8.00 -10.06
CA ASP A 293 12.29 -8.74 -10.12
C ASP A 293 12.79 -8.92 -11.57
N GLY A 294 14.00 -9.48 -11.71
CA GLY A 294 14.61 -9.72 -13.02
C GLY A 294 13.87 -10.78 -13.86
N GLU A 295 12.89 -11.47 -13.33
CA GLU A 295 12.04 -12.43 -14.04
C GLU A 295 10.67 -11.85 -14.42
N GLY A 296 10.38 -10.61 -14.01
CA GLY A 296 9.14 -9.90 -14.32
C GLY A 296 8.01 -10.11 -13.32
N HIS A 297 8.27 -10.68 -12.13
CA HIS A 297 7.25 -10.81 -11.09
C HIS A 297 7.16 -9.54 -10.24
N LEU A 298 5.95 -9.19 -9.82
CA LEU A 298 5.74 -8.14 -8.83
C LEU A 298 6.15 -8.65 -7.44
N ARG A 299 7.06 -7.92 -6.79
CA ARG A 299 7.66 -8.27 -5.50
C ARG A 299 7.41 -7.24 -4.40
N GLY A 300 6.83 -6.10 -4.74
CA GLY A 300 6.50 -5.06 -3.78
C GLY A 300 5.58 -4.00 -4.35
N VAL A 301 4.79 -3.39 -3.46
CA VAL A 301 3.96 -2.21 -3.73
C VAL A 301 4.19 -1.19 -2.61
N TYR A 302 4.51 0.05 -3.00
CA TYR A 302 4.91 1.09 -2.06
C TYR A 302 4.17 2.38 -2.38
N ASN A 303 3.80 3.13 -1.35
CA ASN A 303 3.29 4.48 -1.55
C ASN A 303 4.46 5.42 -1.86
N GLY A 304 4.54 5.89 -3.10
CA GLY A 304 5.63 6.74 -3.58
C GLY A 304 5.67 8.14 -2.99
N THR A 305 4.68 8.54 -2.19
CA THR A 305 4.64 9.83 -1.49
C THR A 305 5.16 9.76 -0.06
N GLN A 306 5.35 8.54 0.49
CA GLN A 306 5.74 8.32 1.87
C GLN A 306 7.24 8.03 2.00
N PRO A 307 8.03 8.86 2.71
CA PRO A 307 9.48 8.67 2.82
C PRO A 307 9.90 7.30 3.34
N HIS A 308 9.21 6.77 4.37
CA HIS A 308 9.51 5.45 4.93
C HIS A 308 9.24 4.29 3.95
N ALA A 309 8.23 4.43 3.07
CA ALA A 309 7.96 3.43 2.03
C ALA A 309 9.08 3.43 0.97
N ILE A 310 9.69 4.58 0.69
CA ILE A 310 10.85 4.69 -0.19
C ILE A 310 12.08 4.04 0.45
N ASP A 311 12.32 4.23 1.74
CA ASP A 311 13.42 3.57 2.45
C ASP A 311 13.25 2.05 2.41
N GLN A 312 12.03 1.55 2.59
CA GLN A 312 11.71 0.13 2.45
C GLN A 312 11.92 -0.36 1.00
N LEU A 313 11.46 0.39 -0.01
CA LEU A 313 11.67 0.06 -1.42
C LEU A 313 13.16 -0.08 -1.77
N ILE A 314 14.00 0.85 -1.30
CA ILE A 314 15.46 0.81 -1.52
C ILE A 314 16.06 -0.44 -0.88
N ALA A 315 15.69 -0.76 0.36
CA ALA A 315 16.14 -1.96 1.04
C ALA A 315 15.71 -3.25 0.31
N ASP A 316 14.51 -3.28 -0.24
CA ASP A 316 13.97 -4.44 -0.96
C ASP A 316 14.57 -4.60 -2.36
N LEU A 317 14.87 -3.50 -3.06
CA LEU A 317 15.69 -3.51 -4.27
C LEU A 317 17.07 -4.13 -4.01
N ALA A 318 17.70 -3.78 -2.89
CA ALA A 318 18.99 -4.33 -2.49
C ALA A 318 18.93 -5.85 -2.32
N ARG A 319 17.86 -6.36 -1.71
CA ARG A 319 17.64 -7.81 -1.52
C ARG A 319 17.49 -8.54 -2.84
N LEU A 320 16.70 -8.00 -3.80
CA LEU A 320 16.55 -8.60 -5.12
C LEU A 320 17.83 -8.55 -5.95
N ALA A 321 18.63 -7.50 -5.82
CA ALA A 321 19.89 -7.35 -6.52
C ALA A 321 21.04 -8.15 -5.87
N GLY A 322 20.84 -8.79 -4.72
CA GLY A 322 21.89 -9.46 -3.94
C GLY A 322 23.01 -8.50 -3.50
N ARG A 323 22.71 -7.22 -3.25
CA ARG A 323 23.64 -6.15 -2.93
C ARG A 323 23.14 -5.30 -1.76
N THR A 324 24.05 -4.56 -1.13
CA THR A 324 23.71 -3.50 -0.18
C THR A 324 23.74 -2.17 -0.91
N TYR A 325 22.61 -1.47 -0.99
CA TYR A 325 22.53 -0.09 -1.44
C TYR A 325 22.60 0.85 -0.23
N SER A 326 23.42 1.88 -0.32
CA SER A 326 23.65 2.86 0.75
C SER A 326 22.99 4.21 0.45
#